data_17211badbc99fce12006c1e6c902a16f
#
_entry.id   17211badbc99fce12006c1e6c902a16f
#
_cell.length_a   1.000
_cell.length_b   1.000
_cell.length_c   1.000
_cell.angle_alpha   90.00
_cell.angle_beta   90.00
_cell.angle_gamma   90.00
#
_symmetry.space_group_name_H-M   'P 1'
#
loop_
_entity.id
_entity.type
_entity.pdbx_description
1 polymer ?
#
loop_
_entity_poly.entity_id
_entity_poly.type
_entity_poly.pdbx_seq_one_letter_code
_entity_poly.pdbx_strand_id
1 'polypeptide(L)'
;MKPINKKLKLPKNKLKEIPFRKLVPNIVTMLALCSGLTSIRYSVQEDWGKAILFIFLAGLLDGLDGRLARMLKASTKFGAELDSLCDFVSFGIAPSILMFQWCLFDLPKIGWFFCLLYSMGMAMRLARFNTMLEDDTIPPYWSHYFTGVPAPAAAAMVMMPILITFDFKELEPILRTHTFCGIWMILVAYLETSRIPTISLKKTKIKPEQMIPLAFAVALLATFLFTQTWLTFGVLTIIYALTIPFSVCRFLKEKKAFEQENA
;
A
#
# COMPACT_ATOMS: atom_id res chain seq x y z
N MET A 1 -26.98 -52.31 19.28
CA MET A 1 -26.79 -50.98 18.65
C MET A 1 -27.24 -49.88 19.60
N LYS A 2 -26.31 -49.14 20.24
CA LYS A 2 -26.64 -48.01 21.11
C LYS A 2 -26.64 -46.72 20.24
N PRO A 3 -27.66 -45.87 20.34
CA PRO A 3 -27.70 -44.61 19.59
C PRO A 3 -26.69 -43.63 20.18
N ILE A 4 -25.74 -43.14 19.33
CA ILE A 4 -24.79 -42.10 19.67
C ILE A 4 -25.51 -40.74 19.51
N ASN A 5 -26.16 -40.30 20.61
CA ASN A 5 -26.77 -38.98 20.64
C ASN A 5 -25.80 -38.00 21.33
N LYS A 6 -24.68 -37.67 20.63
CA LYS A 6 -23.75 -36.64 21.07
C LYS A 6 -24.29 -35.28 20.60
N LYS A 7 -25.17 -34.66 21.41
CA LYS A 7 -25.55 -33.27 21.25
C LYS A 7 -24.26 -32.44 21.26
N LEU A 8 -23.82 -31.93 20.11
CA LEU A 8 -22.80 -30.89 20.02
C LEU A 8 -23.29 -29.67 20.83
N LYS A 9 -22.79 -29.53 22.05
CA LYS A 9 -22.94 -28.25 22.77
C LYS A 9 -22.07 -27.22 22.09
N LEU A 10 -22.66 -26.43 21.21
CA LEU A 10 -22.04 -25.21 20.73
C LEU A 10 -21.67 -24.38 21.97
N PRO A 11 -20.42 -23.91 22.10
CA PRO A 11 -20.05 -23.02 23.19
C PRO A 11 -20.96 -21.80 23.13
N LYS A 12 -21.74 -21.56 24.20
CA LYS A 12 -22.43 -20.29 24.41
C LYS A 12 -21.37 -19.20 24.63
N ASN A 13 -20.77 -18.71 23.55
CA ASN A 13 -19.97 -17.50 23.60
C ASN A 13 -20.95 -16.39 24.03
N LYS A 14 -20.90 -16.00 25.31
CA LYS A 14 -21.49 -14.73 25.73
C LYS A 14 -20.86 -13.68 24.83
N LEU A 15 -21.64 -13.08 23.95
CA LEU A 15 -21.24 -11.93 23.13
C LEU A 15 -20.75 -10.88 24.14
N LYS A 16 -19.42 -10.80 24.33
CA LYS A 16 -18.84 -9.73 25.14
C LYS A 16 -19.12 -8.44 24.38
N GLU A 17 -19.78 -7.50 25.04
CA GLU A 17 -20.00 -6.17 24.51
C GLU A 17 -18.64 -5.60 24.04
N ILE A 18 -18.55 -5.30 22.76
CA ILE A 18 -17.34 -4.72 22.16
C ILE A 18 -17.43 -3.21 22.40
N PRO A 19 -16.52 -2.61 23.16
CA PRO A 19 -16.56 -1.16 23.38
C PRO A 19 -16.43 -0.42 22.05
N PHE A 20 -17.27 0.58 21.84
CA PHE A 20 -17.36 1.37 20.60
C PHE A 20 -15.98 1.83 20.07
N ARG A 21 -15.08 2.20 20.97
CA ARG A 21 -13.70 2.59 20.62
C ARG A 21 -12.92 1.54 19.81
N LYS A 22 -13.30 0.24 19.93
CA LYS A 22 -12.68 -0.84 19.14
C LYS A 22 -13.26 -0.96 17.74
N LEU A 23 -14.41 -0.35 17.48
CA LEU A 23 -15.04 -0.34 16.16
C LEU A 23 -14.53 0.81 15.29
N VAL A 24 -14.07 1.92 15.90
CA VAL A 24 -13.64 3.13 15.18
C VAL A 24 -12.56 2.84 14.13
N PRO A 25 -11.46 2.11 14.40
CA PRO A 25 -10.48 1.77 13.37
C PRO A 25 -11.11 1.01 12.21
N ASN A 26 -11.92 -0.02 12.51
CA ASN A 26 -12.57 -0.83 11.47
C ASN A 26 -13.51 -0.01 10.58
N ILE A 27 -14.18 1.02 11.14
CA ILE A 27 -15.01 1.94 10.35
C ILE A 27 -14.14 2.73 9.37
N VAL A 28 -12.98 3.21 9.80
CA VAL A 28 -12.04 3.95 8.92
C VAL A 28 -11.48 3.03 7.83
N THR A 29 -11.13 1.78 8.17
CA THR A 29 -10.72 0.76 7.19
C THR A 29 -11.82 0.50 6.16
N MET A 30 -13.10 0.41 6.58
CA MET A 30 -14.24 0.27 5.65
C MET A 30 -14.43 1.50 4.77
N LEU A 31 -14.17 2.72 5.27
CA LEU A 31 -14.18 3.93 4.45
C LEU A 31 -13.05 3.92 3.41
N ALA A 32 -11.87 3.39 3.77
CA ALA A 32 -10.77 3.19 2.82
C ALA A 32 -11.19 2.22 1.69
N LEU A 33 -11.86 1.11 2.03
CA LEU A 33 -12.42 0.19 1.04
C LEU A 33 -13.44 0.87 0.13
N CYS A 34 -14.39 1.64 0.70
CA CYS A 34 -15.36 2.40 -0.07
C CYS A 34 -14.67 3.38 -1.03
N SER A 35 -13.57 4.00 -0.61
CA SER A 35 -12.75 4.87 -1.44
C SER A 35 -12.12 4.09 -2.61
N GLY A 36 -11.48 2.94 -2.35
CA GLY A 36 -10.91 2.07 -3.38
C GLY A 36 -11.95 1.61 -4.42
N LEU A 37 -13.13 1.17 -3.96
CA LEU A 37 -14.24 0.79 -4.85
C LEU A 37 -14.76 1.99 -5.66
N THR A 38 -14.81 3.17 -5.07
CA THR A 38 -15.21 4.40 -5.76
C THR A 38 -14.19 4.78 -6.85
N SER A 39 -12.90 4.55 -6.62
CA SER A 39 -11.87 4.69 -7.65
C SER A 39 -12.14 3.80 -8.87
N ILE A 40 -12.51 2.53 -8.66
CA ILE A 40 -12.86 1.62 -9.75
C ILE A 40 -14.01 2.17 -10.58
N ARG A 41 -15.04 2.71 -9.92
CA ARG A 41 -16.17 3.34 -10.60
C ARG A 41 -15.72 4.49 -11.49
N TYR A 42 -14.86 5.39 -10.98
CA TYR A 42 -14.36 6.51 -11.77
C TYR A 42 -13.39 6.07 -12.88
N SER A 43 -12.64 4.99 -12.67
CA SER A 43 -11.81 4.39 -13.74
C SER A 43 -12.65 3.92 -14.92
N VAL A 44 -13.81 3.28 -14.65
CA VAL A 44 -14.75 2.84 -15.70
C VAL A 44 -15.43 4.04 -16.39
N GLN A 45 -15.56 5.17 -15.70
CA GLN A 45 -16.09 6.42 -16.25
C GLN A 45 -15.01 7.28 -16.96
N GLU A 46 -13.78 6.80 -17.05
CA GLU A 46 -12.64 7.50 -17.62
C GLU A 46 -12.31 8.84 -16.93
N ASP A 47 -12.78 9.04 -15.70
CA ASP A 47 -12.42 10.18 -14.87
C ASP A 47 -11.15 9.87 -14.07
N TRP A 48 -10.01 9.91 -14.77
CA TRP A 48 -8.71 9.48 -14.24
C TRP A 48 -8.31 10.27 -12.99
N GLY A 49 -8.60 11.57 -12.98
CA GLY A 49 -8.28 12.45 -11.86
C GLY A 49 -8.98 12.00 -10.58
N LYS A 50 -10.31 11.79 -10.63
CA LYS A 50 -11.05 11.32 -9.46
C LYS A 50 -10.65 9.89 -9.09
N ALA A 51 -10.45 9.01 -10.07
CA ALA A 51 -10.02 7.64 -9.80
C ALA A 51 -8.74 7.61 -8.95
N ILE A 52 -7.72 8.37 -9.35
CA ILE A 52 -6.45 8.48 -8.62
C ILE A 52 -6.63 9.12 -7.25
N LEU A 53 -7.40 10.22 -7.14
CA LEU A 53 -7.67 10.87 -5.85
C LEU A 53 -8.30 9.91 -4.84
N PHE A 54 -9.22 9.05 -5.26
CA PHE A 54 -9.85 8.07 -4.38
C PHE A 54 -8.88 6.96 -3.94
N ILE A 55 -7.88 6.57 -4.75
CA ILE A 55 -6.81 5.66 -4.30
C ILE A 55 -5.93 6.34 -3.26
N PHE A 56 -5.53 7.61 -3.47
CA PHE A 56 -4.77 8.34 -2.47
C PHE A 56 -5.55 8.58 -1.18
N LEU A 57 -6.86 8.86 -1.29
CA LEU A 57 -7.75 8.95 -0.13
C LEU A 57 -7.82 7.63 0.64
N ALA A 58 -7.90 6.49 -0.07
CA ALA A 58 -7.83 5.18 0.56
C ALA A 58 -6.51 5.00 1.33
N GLY A 59 -5.36 5.39 0.75
CA GLY A 59 -4.06 5.34 1.44
C GLY A 59 -3.95 6.26 2.65
N LEU A 60 -4.60 7.42 2.62
CA LEU A 60 -4.68 8.31 3.78
C LEU A 60 -5.50 7.66 4.91
N LEU A 61 -6.65 7.08 4.58
CA LEU A 61 -7.54 6.42 5.54
C LEU A 61 -6.88 5.18 6.16
N ASP A 62 -6.19 4.35 5.36
CA ASP A 62 -5.37 3.22 5.81
C ASP A 62 -4.29 3.66 6.82
N GLY A 63 -3.55 4.72 6.49
CA GLY A 63 -2.58 5.28 7.44
C GLY A 63 -3.19 5.80 8.75
N LEU A 64 -4.46 6.24 8.72
CA LEU A 64 -5.18 6.75 9.88
C LEU A 64 -5.72 5.62 10.76
N ASP A 65 -6.31 4.55 10.19
CA ASP A 65 -6.91 3.46 10.96
C ASP A 65 -5.86 2.70 11.77
N GLY A 66 -4.69 2.40 11.19
CA GLY A 66 -3.58 1.80 11.91
C GLY A 66 -3.04 2.68 13.04
N ARG A 67 -3.06 4.01 12.92
CA ARG A 67 -2.72 4.94 14.01
C ARG A 67 -3.79 4.94 15.09
N LEU A 68 -5.06 5.02 14.70
CA LEU A 68 -6.21 5.00 15.61
C LEU A 68 -6.26 3.70 16.40
N ALA A 69 -6.03 2.54 15.76
CA ALA A 69 -5.99 1.24 16.42
C ALA A 69 -4.94 1.21 17.53
N ARG A 70 -3.74 1.77 17.30
CA ARG A 70 -2.68 1.86 18.32
C ARG A 70 -3.02 2.86 19.43
N MET A 71 -3.49 4.06 19.09
CA MET A 71 -3.85 5.10 20.07
C MET A 71 -4.98 4.65 20.99
N LEU A 72 -5.99 3.98 20.45
CA LEU A 72 -7.16 3.49 21.19
C LEU A 72 -6.91 2.14 21.87
N LYS A 73 -5.72 1.52 21.70
CA LYS A 73 -5.42 0.15 22.15
C LYS A 73 -6.50 -0.83 21.69
N ALA A 74 -6.93 -0.69 20.43
CA ALA A 74 -8.07 -1.37 19.83
C ALA A 74 -7.66 -2.39 18.76
N SER A 75 -6.37 -2.71 18.63
CA SER A 75 -5.87 -3.70 17.68
C SER A 75 -6.50 -5.07 17.95
N THR A 76 -7.07 -5.70 16.91
CA THR A 76 -7.69 -7.03 16.96
C THR A 76 -7.23 -7.85 15.76
N LYS A 77 -7.22 -9.19 15.87
CA LYS A 77 -6.94 -10.07 14.72
C LYS A 77 -7.94 -9.83 13.58
N PHE A 78 -9.22 -9.69 13.90
CA PHE A 78 -10.24 -9.37 12.91
C PHE A 78 -9.95 -8.05 12.16
N GLY A 79 -9.53 -7.01 12.88
CA GLY A 79 -9.17 -5.72 12.28
C GLY A 79 -7.97 -5.84 11.34
N ALA A 80 -6.95 -6.61 11.70
CA ALA A 80 -5.77 -6.83 10.85
C ALA A 80 -6.10 -7.60 9.54
N GLU A 81 -6.99 -8.60 9.62
CA GLU A 81 -7.45 -9.32 8.42
C GLU A 81 -8.34 -8.43 7.54
N LEU A 82 -9.23 -7.65 8.15
CA LEU A 82 -10.07 -6.68 7.43
C LEU A 82 -9.23 -5.64 6.70
N ASP A 83 -8.21 -5.10 7.37
CA ASP A 83 -7.23 -4.16 6.84
C ASP A 83 -6.55 -4.72 5.57
N SER A 84 -6.01 -5.94 5.65
CA SER A 84 -5.37 -6.60 4.51
C SER A 84 -6.31 -6.84 3.32
N LEU A 85 -7.59 -7.16 3.59
CA LEU A 85 -8.60 -7.32 2.52
C LEU A 85 -8.94 -5.98 1.87
N CYS A 86 -9.06 -4.91 2.66
CA CYS A 86 -9.31 -3.55 2.18
C CYS A 86 -8.12 -3.03 1.38
N ASP A 87 -6.88 -3.27 1.85
CA ASP A 87 -5.65 -2.94 1.15
C ASP A 87 -5.55 -3.63 -0.21
N PHE A 88 -5.90 -4.92 -0.26
CA PHE A 88 -5.90 -5.66 -1.52
C PHE A 88 -6.82 -5.05 -2.56
N VAL A 89 -8.03 -4.64 -2.17
CA VAL A 89 -8.96 -3.98 -3.09
C VAL A 89 -8.46 -2.58 -3.47
N SER A 90 -8.02 -1.78 -2.50
CA SER A 90 -7.70 -0.36 -2.70
C SER A 90 -6.36 -0.15 -3.41
N PHE A 91 -5.37 -1.02 -3.19
CA PHE A 91 -4.01 -0.88 -3.73
C PHE A 91 -3.61 -1.98 -4.72
N GLY A 92 -4.34 -3.10 -4.75
CA GLY A 92 -4.14 -4.16 -5.73
C GLY A 92 -5.11 -4.06 -6.91
N ILE A 93 -6.43 -4.13 -6.63
CA ILE A 93 -7.44 -4.21 -7.67
C ILE A 93 -7.71 -2.83 -8.30
N ALA A 94 -7.93 -1.79 -7.49
CA ALA A 94 -8.32 -0.48 -8.01
C ALA A 94 -7.25 0.13 -8.95
N PRO A 95 -5.94 0.17 -8.61
CA PRO A 95 -4.92 0.66 -9.54
C PRO A 95 -4.74 -0.22 -10.78
N SER A 96 -4.90 -1.54 -10.68
CA SER A 96 -4.80 -2.42 -11.85
C SER A 96 -5.92 -2.19 -12.85
N ILE A 97 -7.16 -1.99 -12.38
CA ILE A 97 -8.31 -1.65 -13.22
C ILE A 97 -8.14 -0.26 -13.83
N LEU A 98 -7.64 0.71 -13.06
CA LEU A 98 -7.34 2.04 -13.57
C LEU A 98 -6.34 1.97 -14.73
N MET A 99 -5.22 1.24 -14.58
CA MET A 99 -4.23 1.06 -15.64
C MET A 99 -4.81 0.31 -16.84
N PHE A 100 -5.66 -0.70 -16.60
CA PHE A 100 -6.34 -1.42 -17.68
C PHE A 100 -7.22 -0.48 -18.52
N GLN A 101 -8.07 0.29 -17.88
CA GLN A 101 -8.97 1.22 -18.56
C GLN A 101 -8.21 2.34 -19.28
N TRP A 102 -7.12 2.82 -18.66
CA TRP A 102 -6.37 3.95 -19.22
C TRP A 102 -5.57 3.57 -20.46
N CYS A 103 -4.90 2.43 -20.48
CA CYS A 103 -3.93 2.14 -21.55
C CYS A 103 -3.99 0.72 -22.13
N LEU A 104 -4.72 -0.24 -21.53
CA LEU A 104 -4.69 -1.65 -21.93
C LEU A 104 -6.04 -2.16 -22.43
N PHE A 105 -7.06 -1.32 -22.46
CA PHE A 105 -8.44 -1.70 -22.81
C PHE A 105 -8.55 -2.27 -24.24
N ASP A 106 -7.78 -1.73 -25.19
CA ASP A 106 -7.77 -2.18 -26.59
C ASP A 106 -7.15 -3.56 -26.79
N LEU A 107 -6.40 -4.05 -25.82
CA LEU A 107 -5.79 -5.39 -25.80
C LEU A 107 -6.34 -6.24 -24.64
N PRO A 108 -7.64 -6.58 -24.62
CA PRO A 108 -8.30 -7.06 -23.41
C PRO A 108 -7.68 -8.33 -22.80
N LYS A 109 -7.22 -9.28 -23.63
CA LYS A 109 -6.59 -10.52 -23.14
C LYS A 109 -5.23 -10.28 -22.50
N ILE A 110 -4.37 -9.52 -23.17
CA ILE A 110 -3.00 -9.22 -22.71
C ILE A 110 -3.03 -8.20 -21.58
N GLY A 111 -3.87 -7.17 -21.71
CA GLY A 111 -4.05 -6.16 -20.66
C GLY A 111 -4.56 -6.77 -19.37
N TRP A 112 -5.53 -7.69 -19.47
CA TRP A 112 -6.04 -8.40 -18.31
C TRP A 112 -4.99 -9.28 -17.62
N PHE A 113 -4.08 -9.88 -18.39
CA PHE A 113 -2.95 -10.62 -17.85
C PHE A 113 -2.07 -9.73 -16.94
N PHE A 114 -1.75 -8.50 -17.35
CA PHE A 114 -0.97 -7.58 -16.53
C PHE A 114 -1.72 -7.16 -15.26
N CYS A 115 -3.03 -6.95 -15.35
CA CYS A 115 -3.87 -6.66 -14.18
C CYS A 115 -3.86 -7.81 -13.16
N LEU A 116 -4.02 -9.04 -13.65
CA LEU A 116 -3.95 -10.22 -12.79
C LEU A 116 -2.57 -10.36 -12.14
N LEU A 117 -1.50 -10.17 -12.91
CA LEU A 117 -0.12 -10.29 -12.41
C LEU A 117 0.14 -9.29 -11.27
N TYR A 118 -0.21 -8.02 -11.45
CA TYR A 118 -0.08 -6.99 -10.42
C TYR A 118 -0.95 -7.30 -9.20
N SER A 119 -2.23 -7.60 -9.39
CA SER A 119 -3.13 -7.91 -8.27
C SER A 119 -2.70 -9.17 -7.50
N MET A 120 -2.20 -10.22 -8.18
CA MET A 120 -1.65 -11.42 -7.55
C MET A 120 -0.38 -11.08 -6.75
N GLY A 121 0.50 -10.24 -7.29
CA GLY A 121 1.69 -9.72 -6.59
C GLY A 121 1.31 -9.05 -5.28
N MET A 122 0.29 -8.16 -5.30
CA MET A 122 -0.22 -7.51 -4.11
C MET A 122 -0.78 -8.50 -3.09
N ALA A 123 -1.57 -9.48 -3.53
CA ALA A 123 -2.11 -10.52 -2.63
C ALA A 123 -0.98 -11.31 -1.95
N MET A 124 0.02 -11.74 -2.71
CA MET A 124 1.19 -12.47 -2.17
C MET A 124 2.00 -11.61 -1.19
N ARG A 125 2.14 -10.32 -1.49
CA ARG A 125 2.81 -9.36 -0.60
C ARG A 125 2.07 -9.24 0.74
N LEU A 126 0.75 -9.01 0.72
CA LEU A 126 -0.06 -8.86 1.94
C LEU A 126 -0.07 -10.14 2.77
N ALA A 127 -0.24 -11.29 2.13
CA ALA A 127 -0.19 -12.60 2.80
C ALA A 127 1.17 -12.81 3.50
N ARG A 128 2.28 -12.49 2.81
CA ARG A 128 3.62 -12.58 3.42
C ARG A 128 3.80 -11.60 4.58
N PHE A 129 3.30 -10.37 4.45
CA PHE A 129 3.38 -9.38 5.53
C PHE A 129 2.68 -9.88 6.80
N ASN A 130 1.48 -10.46 6.66
CA ASN A 130 0.73 -11.01 7.79
C ASN A 130 1.47 -12.18 8.46
N THR A 131 2.05 -13.10 7.67
CA THR A 131 2.83 -14.20 8.24
C THR A 131 4.12 -13.73 8.93
N MET A 132 4.78 -12.68 8.42
CA MET A 132 5.98 -12.13 9.05
C MET A 132 5.70 -11.38 10.36
N LEU A 133 4.49 -10.89 10.59
CA LEU A 133 4.11 -10.26 11.86
C LEU A 133 4.02 -11.27 13.03
N GLU A 134 3.89 -12.56 12.72
CA GLU A 134 3.83 -13.65 13.69
C GLU A 134 5.20 -14.31 13.93
N ASP A 135 6.25 -13.89 13.21
CA ASP A 135 7.59 -14.49 13.27
C ASP A 135 8.53 -13.67 14.17
N ASP A 136 8.82 -14.20 15.36
CA ASP A 136 9.72 -13.60 16.35
C ASP A 136 11.22 -13.78 16.03
N THR A 137 11.57 -14.49 14.94
CA THR A 137 12.97 -14.83 14.58
C THR A 137 13.66 -13.79 13.72
N ILE A 138 13.03 -12.64 13.45
CA ILE A 138 13.55 -11.60 12.56
C ILE A 138 14.78 -10.91 13.19
N PRO A 139 15.94 -10.89 12.50
CA PRO A 139 17.15 -10.24 13.01
C PRO A 139 16.93 -8.74 13.29
N PRO A 140 17.62 -8.17 14.31
CA PRO A 140 17.42 -6.77 14.73
C PRO A 140 17.60 -5.72 13.64
N TYR A 141 18.53 -5.94 12.68
CA TYR A 141 18.77 -5.01 11.57
C TYR A 141 17.62 -4.91 10.59
N TRP A 142 16.75 -5.95 10.46
CA TRP A 142 15.53 -5.89 9.66
C TRP A 142 14.49 -4.90 10.18
N SER A 143 14.53 -4.58 11.47
CA SER A 143 13.51 -3.73 12.11
C SER A 143 13.41 -2.30 11.53
N HIS A 144 14.39 -1.87 10.74
CA HIS A 144 14.45 -0.58 10.08
C HIS A 144 13.95 -0.61 8.63
N TYR A 145 13.60 -1.79 8.13
CA TYR A 145 13.23 -2.00 6.73
C TYR A 145 11.87 -2.67 6.61
N PHE A 146 11.18 -2.36 5.52
CA PHE A 146 10.06 -3.17 5.05
C PHE A 146 10.58 -4.22 4.07
N THR A 147 9.89 -5.34 3.97
CA THR A 147 10.15 -6.37 2.97
C THR A 147 9.32 -6.08 1.73
N GLY A 148 9.95 -5.67 0.64
CA GLY A 148 9.30 -5.23 -0.58
C GLY A 148 8.75 -3.79 -0.50
N VAL A 149 8.11 -3.33 -1.56
CA VAL A 149 7.47 -2.01 -1.63
C VAL A 149 6.15 -2.04 -0.85
N PRO A 150 5.84 -1.07 0.05
CA PRO A 150 4.55 -0.98 0.73
C PRO A 150 3.37 -0.86 -0.24
N ALA A 151 2.18 -1.38 0.13
CA ALA A 151 1.01 -1.40 -0.76
C ALA A 151 0.61 -0.02 -1.30
N PRO A 152 0.48 1.04 -0.48
CA PRO A 152 0.17 2.37 -1.01
C PRO A 152 1.24 2.92 -1.94
N ALA A 153 2.52 2.60 -1.68
CA ALA A 153 3.63 3.04 -2.55
C ALA A 153 3.63 2.27 -3.88
N ALA A 154 3.34 0.97 -3.89
CA ALA A 154 3.20 0.18 -5.11
C ALA A 154 2.03 0.71 -5.97
N ALA A 155 0.90 1.04 -5.35
CA ALA A 155 -0.24 1.68 -6.02
C ALA A 155 0.16 3.02 -6.65
N ALA A 156 0.87 3.89 -5.92
CA ALA A 156 1.37 5.15 -6.46
C ALA A 156 2.35 4.93 -7.62
N MET A 157 3.26 3.95 -7.50
CA MET A 157 4.23 3.61 -8.55
C MET A 157 3.55 3.09 -9.81
N VAL A 158 2.56 2.20 -9.70
CA VAL A 158 1.90 1.66 -10.90
C VAL A 158 1.10 2.75 -11.64
N MET A 159 0.55 3.74 -10.92
CA MET A 159 -0.16 4.89 -11.50
C MET A 159 0.76 6.00 -12.01
N MET A 160 2.08 5.91 -11.80
CA MET A 160 3.03 6.97 -12.14
C MET A 160 2.94 7.42 -13.63
N PRO A 161 2.77 6.54 -14.64
CA PRO A 161 2.59 6.96 -16.02
C PRO A 161 1.43 7.95 -16.21
N ILE A 162 0.27 7.66 -15.58
CA ILE A 162 -0.90 8.56 -15.64
C ILE A 162 -0.61 9.88 -14.92
N LEU A 163 0.02 9.83 -13.75
CA LEU A 163 0.33 11.03 -12.96
C LEU A 163 1.20 12.02 -13.76
N ILE A 164 2.18 11.51 -14.50
CA ILE A 164 3.06 12.34 -15.33
C ILE A 164 2.28 13.01 -16.47
N THR A 165 1.31 12.33 -17.08
CA THR A 165 0.56 12.87 -18.22
C THR A 165 -0.36 14.02 -17.87
N PHE A 166 -0.71 14.24 -16.61
CA PHE A 166 -1.54 15.38 -16.20
C PHE A 166 -0.80 16.72 -16.39
N ASP A 167 0.51 16.74 -16.12
CA ASP A 167 1.32 17.96 -16.20
C ASP A 167 2.16 17.99 -17.50
N PHE A 168 2.52 16.81 -18.06
CA PHE A 168 3.36 16.66 -19.24
C PHE A 168 2.61 15.89 -20.33
N LYS A 169 1.65 16.54 -20.96
CA LYS A 169 0.81 15.94 -22.02
C LYS A 169 1.60 15.46 -23.23
N GLU A 170 2.74 16.08 -23.52
CA GLU A 170 3.62 15.68 -24.61
C GLU A 170 4.18 14.26 -24.44
N LEU A 171 4.25 13.76 -23.20
CA LEU A 171 4.71 12.40 -22.90
C LEU A 171 3.60 11.35 -23.00
N GLU A 172 2.34 11.75 -23.08
CA GLU A 172 1.20 10.82 -23.13
C GLU A 172 1.31 9.79 -24.25
N PRO A 173 1.68 10.16 -25.52
CA PRO A 173 1.79 9.18 -26.60
C PRO A 173 2.83 8.08 -26.33
N ILE A 174 3.84 8.34 -25.52
CA ILE A 174 4.88 7.38 -25.14
C ILE A 174 4.43 6.56 -23.92
N LEU A 175 4.00 7.23 -22.88
CA LEU A 175 3.64 6.62 -21.58
C LEU A 175 2.36 5.78 -21.66
N ARG A 176 1.43 6.13 -22.57
CA ARG A 176 0.16 5.42 -22.78
C ARG A 176 0.27 4.27 -23.78
N THR A 177 1.47 3.91 -24.23
CA THR A 177 1.64 2.74 -25.09
C THR A 177 1.41 1.44 -24.30
N HIS A 178 0.75 0.47 -24.91
CA HIS A 178 0.45 -0.84 -24.29
C HIS A 178 1.73 -1.54 -23.82
N THR A 179 2.81 -1.44 -24.61
CA THR A 179 4.11 -2.06 -24.29
C THR A 179 4.73 -1.42 -23.06
N PHE A 180 4.73 -0.08 -22.98
CA PHE A 180 5.27 0.63 -21.82
C PHE A 180 4.47 0.30 -20.56
N CYS A 181 3.14 0.41 -20.62
CA CYS A 181 2.28 0.13 -19.48
C CYS A 181 2.41 -1.33 -19.00
N GLY A 182 2.46 -2.29 -19.93
CA GLY A 182 2.63 -3.70 -19.57
C GLY A 182 3.97 -3.98 -18.88
N ILE A 183 5.08 -3.49 -19.44
CA ILE A 183 6.41 -3.64 -18.84
C ILE A 183 6.46 -2.94 -17.48
N TRP A 184 5.87 -1.75 -17.36
CA TRP A 184 5.82 -0.99 -16.12
C TRP A 184 5.05 -1.75 -15.03
N MET A 185 3.89 -2.31 -15.36
CA MET A 185 3.11 -3.12 -14.42
C MET A 185 3.86 -4.37 -13.96
N ILE A 186 4.58 -5.06 -14.86
CA ILE A 186 5.44 -6.19 -14.49
C ILE A 186 6.54 -5.75 -13.52
N LEU A 187 7.20 -4.64 -13.80
CA LEU A 187 8.28 -4.09 -12.96
C LEU A 187 7.76 -3.82 -11.54
N VAL A 188 6.63 -3.14 -11.42
CA VAL A 188 6.05 -2.81 -10.11
C VAL A 188 5.56 -4.07 -9.38
N ALA A 189 4.93 -5.02 -10.10
CA ALA A 189 4.52 -6.31 -9.54
C ALA A 189 5.71 -7.12 -9.00
N TYR A 190 6.84 -7.08 -9.70
CA TYR A 190 8.08 -7.69 -9.23
C TYR A 190 8.61 -6.99 -7.97
N LEU A 191 8.64 -5.65 -7.95
CA LEU A 191 9.14 -4.88 -6.81
C LEU A 191 8.32 -5.10 -5.54
N GLU A 192 6.97 -5.14 -5.64
CA GLU A 192 6.10 -5.38 -4.49
C GLU A 192 6.19 -6.82 -3.95
N THR A 193 6.38 -7.80 -4.86
CA THR A 193 6.50 -9.23 -4.50
C THR A 193 7.92 -9.56 -4.01
N SER A 194 8.93 -8.76 -4.36
CA SER A 194 10.32 -8.98 -4.02
C SER A 194 10.56 -8.90 -2.49
N ARG A 195 11.72 -9.41 -2.06
CA ARG A 195 12.22 -9.23 -0.68
C ARG A 195 13.21 -8.07 -0.56
N ILE A 196 13.12 -7.10 -1.47
CA ILE A 196 13.99 -5.93 -1.47
C ILE A 196 13.71 -5.11 -0.20
N PRO A 197 14.74 -4.81 0.62
CA PRO A 197 14.56 -4.00 1.81
C PRO A 197 14.27 -2.54 1.42
N THR A 198 13.13 -2.01 1.85
CA THR A 198 12.78 -0.59 1.64
C THR A 198 12.77 0.15 2.98
N ILE A 199 13.18 1.43 2.98
CA ILE A 199 13.35 2.21 4.21
C ILE A 199 12.02 2.38 4.93
N SER A 200 12.03 2.10 6.25
CA SER A 200 10.91 2.37 7.15
C SER A 200 11.20 3.59 8.01
N LEU A 201 10.34 4.62 7.92
CA LEU A 201 10.46 5.83 8.74
C LEU A 201 9.99 5.63 10.20
N LYS A 202 9.49 4.43 10.56
CA LYS A 202 8.86 4.15 11.87
C LYS A 202 9.75 4.44 13.09
N LYS A 203 11.07 4.34 12.94
CA LYS A 203 12.04 4.52 14.04
C LYS A 203 12.83 5.83 13.99
N THR A 204 12.51 6.73 13.06
CA THR A 204 13.21 8.03 12.96
C THR A 204 12.85 8.90 14.16
N LYS A 205 13.83 9.22 14.99
CA LYS A 205 13.68 10.16 16.12
C LYS A 205 13.95 11.57 15.60
N ILE A 206 13.01 12.47 15.81
CA ILE A 206 13.11 13.88 15.44
C ILE A 206 13.63 14.64 16.66
N LYS A 207 14.73 15.39 16.49
CA LYS A 207 15.24 16.27 17.53
C LYS A 207 14.37 17.51 17.65
N PRO A 208 14.23 18.11 18.85
CA PRO A 208 13.41 19.33 19.03
C PRO A 208 13.79 20.47 18.09
N GLU A 209 15.10 20.63 17.79
CA GLU A 209 15.64 21.64 16.87
C GLU A 209 15.13 21.49 15.42
N GLN A 210 14.72 20.26 15.05
CA GLN A 210 14.20 19.95 13.71
C GLN A 210 12.70 20.15 13.56
N MET A 211 11.98 20.51 14.63
CA MET A 211 10.52 20.65 14.59
C MET A 211 10.06 21.81 13.71
N ILE A 212 10.73 22.98 13.80
CA ILE A 212 10.37 24.16 13.02
C ILE A 212 10.62 23.94 11.52
N PRO A 213 11.83 23.51 11.08
CA PRO A 213 12.05 23.23 9.67
C PRO A 213 11.15 22.09 9.12
N LEU A 214 10.83 21.09 9.95
CA LEU A 214 9.89 20.04 9.56
C LEU A 214 8.47 20.58 9.39
N ALA A 215 7.99 21.44 10.31
CA ALA A 215 6.67 22.04 10.19
C ALA A 215 6.58 22.92 8.92
N PHE A 216 7.65 23.68 8.61
CA PHE A 216 7.72 24.46 7.37
C PHE A 216 7.71 23.56 6.12
N ALA A 217 8.47 22.45 6.12
CA ALA A 217 8.48 21.49 5.02
C ALA A 217 7.10 20.84 4.80
N VAL A 218 6.39 20.51 5.89
CA VAL A 218 5.02 19.98 5.82
C VAL A 218 4.04 21.02 5.27
N ALA A 219 4.14 22.28 5.70
CA ALA A 219 3.30 23.38 5.19
C ALA A 219 3.57 23.62 3.69
N LEU A 220 4.84 23.60 3.28
CA LEU A 220 5.24 23.73 1.88
C LEU A 220 4.68 22.57 1.05
N LEU A 221 4.83 21.33 1.52
CA LEU A 221 4.28 20.15 0.86
C LEU A 221 2.75 20.25 0.73
N ALA A 222 2.05 20.68 1.80
CA ALA A 222 0.61 20.88 1.74
C ALA A 222 0.23 21.96 0.70
N THR A 223 0.97 23.06 0.64
CA THR A 223 0.74 24.10 -0.38
C THR A 223 0.90 23.54 -1.80
N PHE A 224 1.98 22.79 -2.06
CA PHE A 224 2.18 22.14 -3.36
C PHE A 224 1.07 21.11 -3.66
N LEU A 225 0.62 20.36 -2.67
CA LEU A 225 -0.45 19.40 -2.84
C LEU A 225 -1.78 20.05 -3.28
N PHE A 226 -2.07 21.27 -2.79
CA PHE A 226 -3.28 21.99 -3.18
C PHE A 226 -3.14 22.75 -4.50
N THR A 227 -1.94 23.21 -4.85
CA THR A 227 -1.71 24.01 -6.07
C THR A 227 -1.34 23.18 -7.26
N GLN A 228 -0.53 22.13 -7.06
CA GLN A 228 0.04 21.26 -8.10
C GLN A 228 -0.09 19.80 -7.67
N THR A 229 -1.33 19.33 -7.53
CA THR A 229 -1.67 18.02 -6.96
C THR A 229 -0.95 16.87 -7.68
N TRP A 230 -1.05 16.81 -9.00
CA TRP A 230 -0.53 15.69 -9.79
C TRP A 230 0.99 15.66 -9.80
N LEU A 231 1.60 16.82 -10.04
CA LEU A 231 3.05 16.96 -9.99
C LEU A 231 3.61 16.53 -8.62
N THR A 232 2.95 16.95 -7.54
CA THR A 232 3.37 16.62 -6.17
C THR A 232 3.33 15.11 -5.93
N PHE A 233 2.25 14.42 -6.31
CA PHE A 233 2.17 12.97 -6.20
C PHE A 233 3.20 12.26 -7.07
N GLY A 234 3.39 12.72 -8.32
CA GLY A 234 4.41 12.19 -9.21
C GLY A 234 5.83 12.33 -8.64
N VAL A 235 6.19 13.53 -8.16
CA VAL A 235 7.50 13.80 -7.56
C VAL A 235 7.73 12.96 -6.30
N LEU A 236 6.75 12.87 -5.41
CA LEU A 236 6.85 12.03 -4.21
C LEU A 236 7.06 10.56 -4.56
N THR A 237 6.36 10.07 -5.59
CA THR A 237 6.51 8.69 -6.06
C THR A 237 7.90 8.45 -6.66
N ILE A 238 8.43 9.39 -7.45
CA ILE A 238 9.79 9.33 -8.00
C ILE A 238 10.83 9.34 -6.88
N ILE A 239 10.71 10.27 -5.92
CA ILE A 239 11.62 10.33 -4.77
C ILE A 239 11.60 8.99 -4.03
N TYR A 240 10.41 8.44 -3.76
CA TYR A 240 10.29 7.13 -3.11
C TYR A 240 10.99 6.03 -3.93
N ALA A 241 10.76 5.95 -5.24
CA ALA A 241 11.39 4.96 -6.11
C ALA A 241 12.93 5.07 -6.09
N LEU A 242 13.48 6.29 -6.07
CA LEU A 242 14.92 6.54 -5.94
C LEU A 242 15.50 6.13 -4.58
N THR A 243 14.68 6.07 -3.53
CA THR A 243 15.15 5.56 -2.22
C THR A 243 15.37 4.05 -2.21
N ILE A 244 14.76 3.29 -3.13
CA ILE A 244 14.86 1.82 -3.16
C ILE A 244 16.31 1.35 -3.34
N PRO A 245 17.06 1.76 -4.38
CA PRO A 245 18.45 1.32 -4.56
C PRO A 245 19.35 1.76 -3.41
N PHE A 246 19.12 2.97 -2.86
CA PHE A 246 19.87 3.44 -1.68
C PHE A 246 19.61 2.57 -0.46
N SER A 247 18.35 2.18 -0.23
CA SER A 247 17.94 1.27 0.84
C SER A 247 18.64 -0.09 0.75
N VAL A 248 18.71 -0.66 -0.46
CA VAL A 248 19.41 -1.93 -0.71
C VAL A 248 20.89 -1.83 -0.36
N CYS A 249 21.56 -0.78 -0.83
CA CYS A 249 22.98 -0.58 -0.54
C CYS A 249 23.26 -0.45 0.97
N ARG A 250 22.41 0.29 1.68
CA ARG A 250 22.51 0.45 3.13
C ARG A 250 22.26 -0.86 3.87
N PHE A 251 21.21 -1.58 3.51
CA PHE A 251 20.89 -2.88 4.10
C PHE A 251 22.04 -3.89 3.95
N LEU A 252 22.66 -3.97 2.77
CA LEU A 252 23.78 -4.87 2.54
C LEU A 252 24.99 -4.55 3.41
N LYS A 253 25.23 -3.26 3.71
CA LYS A 253 26.28 -2.83 4.64
C LYS A 253 25.95 -3.24 6.08
N GLU A 254 24.72 -2.98 6.54
CA GLU A 254 24.28 -3.33 7.90
C GLU A 254 24.29 -4.86 8.12
N LYS A 255 23.86 -5.63 7.11
CA LYS A 255 23.92 -7.10 7.14
C LYS A 255 25.36 -7.62 7.28
N LYS A 256 26.30 -7.11 6.47
CA LYS A 256 27.72 -7.51 6.55
C LYS A 256 28.34 -7.17 7.90
N ALA A 257 28.04 -6.00 8.46
CA ALA A 257 28.53 -5.61 9.79
C ALA A 257 28.02 -6.57 10.88
N PHE A 258 26.72 -6.91 10.83
CA PHE A 258 26.12 -7.86 11.78
C PHE A 258 26.72 -9.28 11.67
N GLU A 259 26.98 -9.77 10.45
CA GLU A 259 27.60 -11.07 10.23
C GLU A 259 29.06 -11.11 10.75
N GLN A 260 29.79 -9.98 10.65
CA GLN A 260 31.18 -9.86 11.18
C GLN A 260 31.21 -9.76 12.71
N GLU A 261 30.20 -9.20 13.37
CA GLU A 261 30.13 -9.14 14.84
C GLU A 261 29.75 -10.48 15.47
N ASN A 262 29.10 -11.39 14.73
CA ASN A 262 28.64 -12.68 15.24
C ASN A 262 29.43 -13.89 14.70
N ALA A 263 30.48 -13.66 13.91
CA ALA A 263 31.45 -14.65 13.45
C ALA A 263 32.70 -14.65 14.34
#